data_928129f123f85b6c7dcac13b27153070
#
_entry.id   928129f123f85b6c7dcac13b27153070
#
_cell.length_a   1.000
_cell.length_b   1.000
_cell.length_c   1.000
_cell.angle_alpha   90.00
_cell.angle_beta   90.00
_cell.angle_gamma   90.00
#
_symmetry.space_group_name_H-M   'P 1'
#
loop_
_entity.id
_entity.type
_entity.pdbx_description
1 polymer ?
#
loop_
_entity_poly.entity_id
_entity_poly.type
_entity_poly.pdbx_seq_one_letter_code
_entity_poly.pdbx_strand_id
1 'polypeptide(L)'
;MKPPINVQSILQQKIADIQKRLPSLANKGNNLKSSFSSVLNEAIDKTITTNPELSLDTSKKIYPLVSGSYEAEYPLLTKEEISELMPRINEAISNASKKYGVDERMIRAIIKQESSFQPLALSTSGAMGLMQLMPQTAKLLSVTDPYNIEQNIMGGTRYFKAQLDAFDGSTELALAAYNAGPNNVRKYGGIPPFAQAKNFVKNIIEYYNLYVSSER
;
A
#
# COMPACT_ATOMS: atom_id res chain seq x y z
N MET A 1 -14.56 27.44 -20.49
CA MET A 1 -14.28 26.22 -19.70
C MET A 1 -12.80 25.88 -19.90
N LYS A 2 -11.99 25.91 -18.85
CA LYS A 2 -10.59 25.40 -18.92
C LYS A 2 -10.62 23.87 -18.91
N PRO A 3 -9.81 23.19 -19.75
CA PRO A 3 -9.76 21.72 -19.74
C PRO A 3 -9.21 21.21 -18.40
N PRO A 4 -9.63 20.01 -17.93
CA PRO A 4 -9.14 19.46 -16.68
C PRO A 4 -7.63 19.22 -16.76
N ILE A 5 -6.93 19.63 -15.70
CA ILE A 5 -5.48 19.45 -15.58
C ILE A 5 -5.20 17.95 -15.43
N ASN A 6 -4.57 17.35 -16.42
CA ASN A 6 -4.15 15.95 -16.37
C ASN A 6 -2.82 15.83 -15.61
N VAL A 7 -2.91 15.46 -14.34
CA VAL A 7 -1.75 15.31 -13.44
C VAL A 7 -0.72 14.30 -13.96
N GLN A 8 -1.16 13.24 -14.65
CA GLN A 8 -0.27 12.25 -15.26
C GLN A 8 0.60 12.84 -16.37
N SER A 9 0.06 13.76 -17.20
CA SER A 9 0.84 14.39 -18.27
C SER A 9 1.91 15.34 -17.70
N ILE A 10 1.60 16.03 -16.60
CA ILE A 10 2.55 16.89 -15.88
C ILE A 10 3.67 16.07 -15.25
N LEU A 11 3.34 14.92 -14.66
CA LEU A 11 4.31 14.02 -14.04
C LEU A 11 5.26 13.43 -15.10
N GLN A 12 4.74 12.97 -16.24
CA GLN A 12 5.54 12.45 -17.35
C GLN A 12 6.45 13.52 -17.97
N GLN A 13 5.96 14.75 -18.13
CA GLN A 13 6.79 15.86 -18.59
C GLN A 13 7.93 16.18 -17.62
N LYS A 14 7.66 16.18 -16.31
CA LYS A 14 8.70 16.40 -15.29
C LYS A 14 9.72 15.27 -15.22
N ILE A 15 9.29 14.01 -15.36
CA ILE A 15 10.21 12.87 -15.43
C ILE A 15 11.12 12.96 -16.67
N ALA A 16 10.58 13.31 -17.83
CA ALA A 16 11.35 13.48 -19.06
C ALA A 16 12.36 14.65 -18.96
N ASP A 17 11.98 15.74 -18.29
CA ASP A 17 12.86 16.89 -18.04
C ASP A 17 14.00 16.57 -17.06
N ILE A 18 13.71 15.78 -16.04
CA ILE A 18 14.73 15.29 -15.09
C ILE A 18 15.70 14.34 -15.78
N GLN A 19 15.21 13.43 -16.63
CA GLN A 19 16.07 12.51 -17.40
C GLN A 19 16.96 13.25 -18.42
N LYS A 20 16.50 14.35 -18.99
CA LYS A 20 17.31 15.20 -19.88
C LYS A 20 18.42 15.98 -19.19
N ARG A 21 18.27 16.24 -17.89
CA ARG A 21 19.23 17.02 -17.08
C ARG A 21 20.25 16.16 -16.33
N LEU A 22 20.09 14.83 -16.34
CA LEU A 22 21.08 13.91 -15.77
C LEU A 22 22.20 13.69 -16.80
N PRO A 23 23.44 14.15 -16.55
CA PRO A 23 24.56 13.77 -17.38
C PRO A 23 24.76 12.25 -17.27
N SER A 24 25.01 11.61 -18.42
CA SER A 24 25.35 10.20 -18.53
C SER A 24 26.55 9.87 -17.64
N LEU A 25 26.31 9.41 -16.41
CA LEU A 25 27.30 8.87 -15.50
C LEU A 25 27.35 7.35 -15.66
N ALA A 26 27.91 6.92 -16.79
CA ALA A 26 28.58 5.63 -16.84
C ALA A 26 29.89 5.74 -16.04
N ASN A 27 30.06 4.85 -15.04
CA ASN A 27 31.24 4.62 -14.21
C ASN A 27 31.51 5.59 -13.04
N LYS A 28 30.99 5.22 -11.83
CA LYS A 28 31.81 4.94 -10.63
C LYS A 28 30.88 4.56 -9.47
N GLY A 29 31.12 3.41 -8.87
CA GLY A 29 30.36 2.88 -7.73
C GLY A 29 30.48 3.74 -6.47
N ASN A 30 29.49 3.59 -5.60
CA ASN A 30 29.49 3.96 -4.17
C ASN A 30 29.46 5.45 -3.79
N ASN A 31 28.53 6.28 -4.32
CA ASN A 31 28.13 7.53 -3.63
C ASN A 31 26.82 8.14 -4.14
N LEU A 32 25.85 7.37 -4.62
CA LEU A 32 24.65 7.90 -5.28
C LEU A 32 23.49 8.25 -4.31
N LYS A 33 23.53 7.79 -3.05
CA LYS A 33 22.41 8.07 -2.10
C LYS A 33 22.42 9.48 -1.52
N SER A 34 23.59 10.10 -1.32
CA SER A 34 23.67 11.47 -0.79
C SER A 34 23.44 12.56 -1.83
N SER A 35 23.76 12.29 -3.10
CA SER A 35 23.65 13.27 -4.19
C SER A 35 22.20 13.47 -4.66
N PHE A 36 21.37 12.40 -4.68
CA PHE A 36 19.98 12.50 -5.11
C PHE A 36 19.11 13.27 -4.10
N SER A 37 19.28 13.01 -2.81
CA SER A 37 18.57 13.72 -1.75
C SER A 37 18.92 15.21 -1.73
N SER A 38 20.17 15.57 -1.99
CA SER A 38 20.60 16.99 -2.07
C SER A 38 19.99 17.72 -3.25
N VAL A 39 19.96 17.07 -4.43
CA VAL A 39 19.37 17.65 -5.66
C VAL A 39 17.85 17.75 -5.54
N LEU A 40 17.23 16.79 -4.89
CA LEU A 40 15.77 16.80 -4.65
C LEU A 40 15.38 17.91 -3.68
N ASN A 41 16.10 18.08 -2.57
CA ASN A 41 15.86 19.15 -1.61
C ASN A 41 16.09 20.54 -2.23
N GLU A 42 17.14 20.72 -3.05
CA GLU A 42 17.38 21.97 -3.77
C GLU A 42 16.29 22.28 -4.82
N ALA A 43 15.72 21.27 -5.46
CA ALA A 43 14.60 21.42 -6.39
C ALA A 43 13.30 21.78 -5.65
N ILE A 44 13.06 21.21 -4.47
CA ILE A 44 11.92 21.51 -3.61
C ILE A 44 12.00 22.95 -3.08
N ASP A 45 13.16 23.39 -2.57
CA ASP A 45 13.37 24.74 -2.07
C ASP A 45 13.18 25.82 -3.16
N LYS A 46 13.62 25.55 -4.38
CA LYS A 46 13.39 26.45 -5.51
C LYS A 46 11.92 26.55 -5.95
N THR A 47 11.14 25.49 -5.74
CA THR A 47 9.72 25.46 -6.11
C THR A 47 8.86 26.20 -5.08
N ILE A 48 9.24 26.14 -3.79
CA ILE A 48 8.55 26.84 -2.69
C ILE A 48 8.75 28.36 -2.77
N THR A 49 9.93 28.83 -3.22
CA THR A 49 10.22 30.26 -3.35
C THR A 49 9.53 30.93 -4.53
N THR A 50 9.06 30.19 -5.52
CA THR A 50 8.41 30.72 -6.73
C THR A 50 6.88 30.65 -6.73
N ASN A 51 6.26 29.98 -5.76
CA ASN A 51 4.81 29.85 -5.68
C ASN A 51 4.31 29.76 -4.23
N PRO A 52 3.96 30.90 -3.57
CA PRO A 52 3.59 30.94 -2.15
C PRO A 52 2.26 30.23 -1.83
N GLU A 53 1.46 29.84 -2.81
CA GLU A 53 0.20 29.10 -2.62
C GLU A 53 0.37 27.57 -2.49
N LEU A 54 1.60 27.05 -2.67
CA LEU A 54 1.95 25.65 -2.44
C LEU A 54 2.76 25.50 -1.14
N SER A 55 2.25 26.02 -0.04
CA SER A 55 2.76 25.65 1.27
C SER A 55 2.31 24.22 1.56
N LEU A 56 3.20 23.27 1.34
CA LEU A 56 3.08 21.95 1.94
C LEU A 56 3.04 22.15 3.46
N ASP A 57 1.88 21.91 4.05
CA ASP A 57 1.72 21.91 5.49
C ASP A 57 2.60 20.79 6.10
N THR A 58 3.83 21.16 6.46
CA THR A 58 4.81 20.28 7.11
C THR A 58 4.43 19.92 8.54
N SER A 59 3.28 20.40 9.04
CA SER A 59 2.75 20.05 10.36
C SER A 59 2.00 18.70 10.38
N LYS A 60 1.79 18.05 9.24
CA LYS A 60 1.21 16.69 9.20
C LYS A 60 2.19 15.71 9.82
N LYS A 61 1.96 15.38 11.09
CA LYS A 61 2.70 14.36 11.82
C LYS A 61 2.71 13.07 11.03
N ILE A 62 3.89 12.63 10.63
CA ILE A 62 4.12 11.28 10.11
C ILE A 62 3.82 10.31 11.24
N TYR A 63 2.68 9.65 11.18
CA TYR A 63 2.39 8.57 12.12
C TYR A 63 3.08 7.31 11.61
N PRO A 64 3.92 6.65 12.43
CA PRO A 64 4.49 5.38 12.04
C PRO A 64 3.34 4.39 11.78
N LEU A 65 3.30 3.81 10.60
CA LEU A 65 2.43 2.69 10.31
C LEU A 65 2.75 1.56 11.29
N VAL A 66 1.70 0.95 11.81
CA VAL A 66 1.77 -0.08 12.84
C VAL A 66 2.76 -1.17 12.43
N SER A 67 3.84 -1.24 13.17
CA SER A 67 4.76 -2.37 13.35
C SER A 67 5.12 -3.18 12.09
N GLY A 68 6.07 -2.68 11.34
CA GLY A 68 6.77 -3.43 10.30
C GLY A 68 7.28 -2.52 9.20
N SER A 69 8.45 -1.95 9.38
CA SER A 69 9.45 -1.56 8.36
C SER A 69 9.02 -0.78 7.11
N TYR A 70 7.91 -0.06 7.08
CA TYR A 70 7.52 0.74 5.93
C TYR A 70 7.40 2.21 6.32
N GLU A 71 8.43 3.00 6.01
CA GLU A 71 8.30 4.45 5.96
C GLU A 71 7.42 4.78 4.75
N ALA A 72 6.20 5.23 5.00
CA ALA A 72 5.26 5.55 3.93
C ALA A 72 5.57 6.95 3.37
N GLU A 73 5.98 7.01 2.13
CA GLU A 73 6.18 8.25 1.36
C GLU A 73 4.92 8.64 0.58
N TYR A 74 3.77 8.72 1.23
CA TYR A 74 2.53 9.18 0.59
C TYR A 74 1.77 10.14 1.51
N PRO A 75 0.91 11.03 0.97
CA PRO A 75 0.08 11.88 1.79
C PRO A 75 -0.89 11.04 2.62
N LEU A 76 -0.69 11.03 3.94
CA LEU A 76 -1.59 10.35 4.87
C LEU A 76 -2.88 11.16 5.01
N LEU A 77 -4.00 10.48 4.84
CA LEU A 77 -5.31 11.04 5.18
C LEU A 77 -5.47 11.13 6.70
N THR A 78 -6.13 12.17 7.16
CA THR A 78 -6.52 12.35 8.58
C THR A 78 -7.56 11.29 8.98
N LYS A 79 -7.81 11.16 10.28
CA LYS A 79 -8.86 10.26 10.78
C LYS A 79 -10.25 10.65 10.27
N GLU A 80 -10.48 11.96 10.16
CA GLU A 80 -11.72 12.53 9.64
C GLU A 80 -11.92 12.17 8.17
N GLU A 81 -10.92 12.38 7.32
CA GLU A 81 -10.94 12.01 5.91
C GLU A 81 -11.13 10.50 5.70
N ILE A 82 -10.48 9.67 6.52
CA ILE A 82 -10.71 8.21 6.49
C ILE A 82 -12.15 7.90 6.91
N SER A 83 -12.68 8.56 7.96
CA SER A 83 -14.05 8.34 8.43
C SER A 83 -15.09 8.63 7.34
N GLU A 84 -14.87 9.65 6.52
CA GLU A 84 -15.72 9.97 5.37
C GLU A 84 -15.68 8.88 4.29
N LEU A 85 -14.55 8.19 4.14
CA LEU A 85 -14.39 7.10 3.17
C LEU A 85 -14.90 5.74 3.69
N MET A 86 -15.09 5.59 5.00
CA MET A 86 -15.47 4.29 5.61
C MET A 86 -16.76 3.69 5.05
N PRO A 87 -17.84 4.44 4.75
CA PRO A 87 -19.03 3.85 4.12
C PRO A 87 -18.71 3.16 2.80
N ARG A 88 -17.92 3.80 1.95
CA ARG A 88 -17.47 3.26 0.65
C ARG A 88 -16.54 2.06 0.82
N ILE A 89 -15.61 2.12 1.76
CA ILE A 89 -14.71 1.01 2.10
C ILE A 89 -15.52 -0.19 2.59
N ASN A 90 -16.52 0.03 3.46
CA ASN A 90 -17.37 -1.03 4.01
C ASN A 90 -18.21 -1.70 2.90
N GLU A 91 -18.77 -0.92 1.99
CA GLU A 91 -19.50 -1.45 0.83
C GLU A 91 -18.59 -2.30 -0.07
N ALA A 92 -17.36 -1.83 -0.35
CA ALA A 92 -16.40 -2.58 -1.14
C ALA A 92 -15.98 -3.90 -0.45
N ILE A 93 -15.80 -3.89 0.89
CA ILE A 93 -15.53 -5.09 1.69
C ILE A 93 -16.70 -6.07 1.57
N SER A 94 -17.95 -5.62 1.76
CA SER A 94 -19.14 -6.46 1.67
C SER A 94 -19.28 -7.09 0.28
N ASN A 95 -19.06 -6.31 -0.77
CA ASN A 95 -19.11 -6.81 -2.14
C ASN A 95 -18.01 -7.85 -2.42
N ALA A 96 -16.80 -7.64 -1.93
CA ALA A 96 -15.70 -8.59 -2.08
C ALA A 96 -15.94 -9.88 -1.25
N SER A 97 -16.45 -9.75 -0.02
CA SER A 97 -16.85 -10.86 0.84
C SER A 97 -17.89 -11.76 0.18
N LYS A 98 -18.97 -11.17 -0.32
CA LYS A 98 -20.04 -11.90 -1.04
C LYS A 98 -19.51 -12.62 -2.28
N LYS A 99 -18.62 -11.97 -3.02
CA LYS A 99 -18.08 -12.52 -4.28
C LYS A 99 -17.12 -13.69 -4.06
N TYR A 100 -16.27 -13.61 -3.04
CA TYR A 100 -15.19 -14.58 -2.83
C TYR A 100 -15.39 -15.49 -1.63
N GLY A 101 -16.45 -15.30 -0.84
CA GLY A 101 -16.72 -16.11 0.35
C GLY A 101 -15.69 -15.94 1.47
N VAL A 102 -15.12 -14.75 1.58
CA VAL A 102 -14.18 -14.40 2.67
C VAL A 102 -14.92 -13.54 3.69
N ASP A 103 -14.76 -13.86 4.98
CA ASP A 103 -15.39 -13.10 6.08
C ASP A 103 -14.99 -11.60 6.00
N GLU A 104 -15.98 -10.69 6.08
CA GLU A 104 -15.79 -9.24 6.04
C GLU A 104 -14.80 -8.76 7.10
N ARG A 105 -14.83 -9.36 8.31
CA ARG A 105 -13.93 -9.05 9.42
C ARG A 105 -12.49 -9.43 9.11
N MET A 106 -12.27 -10.52 8.37
CA MET A 106 -10.96 -10.92 7.92
C MET A 106 -10.41 -9.93 6.88
N ILE A 107 -11.22 -9.53 5.90
CA ILE A 107 -10.83 -8.51 4.91
C ILE A 107 -10.46 -7.20 5.63
N ARG A 108 -11.28 -6.79 6.59
CA ARG A 108 -11.06 -5.61 7.42
C ARG A 108 -9.77 -5.69 8.22
N ALA A 109 -9.48 -6.86 8.82
CA ALA A 109 -8.26 -7.11 9.60
C ALA A 109 -7.00 -7.01 8.71
N ILE A 110 -7.05 -7.55 7.48
CA ILE A 110 -5.97 -7.42 6.51
C ILE A 110 -5.75 -5.95 6.14
N ILE A 111 -6.80 -5.21 5.78
CA ILE A 111 -6.71 -3.77 5.45
C ILE A 111 -6.14 -2.97 6.64
N LYS A 112 -6.57 -3.29 7.87
CA LYS A 112 -6.04 -2.66 9.08
C LYS A 112 -4.53 -2.86 9.21
N GLN A 113 -4.04 -4.07 8.97
CA GLN A 113 -2.62 -4.43 9.06
C GLN A 113 -1.81 -3.81 7.91
N GLU A 114 -2.35 -3.80 6.69
CA GLU A 114 -1.62 -3.38 5.49
C GLU A 114 -1.49 -1.87 5.35
N SER A 115 -2.56 -1.13 5.63
CA SER A 115 -2.58 0.31 5.34
C SER A 115 -3.19 1.17 6.45
N SER A 116 -3.74 0.57 7.52
CA SER A 116 -4.57 1.30 8.49
C SER A 116 -5.70 2.09 7.84
N PHE A 117 -6.31 1.52 6.78
CA PHE A 117 -7.37 2.13 5.96
C PHE A 117 -6.93 3.34 5.13
N GLN A 118 -5.65 3.47 4.82
CA GLN A 118 -5.13 4.51 3.93
C GLN A 118 -5.23 4.07 2.46
N PRO A 119 -6.14 4.62 1.65
CA PRO A 119 -6.34 4.15 0.27
C PRO A 119 -5.17 4.52 -0.65
N LEU A 120 -4.41 5.56 -0.30
CA LEU A 120 -3.25 6.02 -1.07
C LEU A 120 -1.93 5.44 -0.57
N ALA A 121 -1.96 4.41 0.29
CA ALA A 121 -0.76 3.81 0.86
C ALA A 121 0.18 3.29 -0.22
N LEU A 122 1.46 3.68 -0.12
CA LEU A 122 2.56 3.19 -0.96
C LEU A 122 3.72 2.79 -0.07
N SER A 123 4.10 1.52 -0.09
CA SER A 123 5.26 1.05 0.66
C SER A 123 6.57 1.35 -0.07
N THR A 124 7.68 1.33 0.66
CA THR A 124 9.04 1.44 0.08
C THR A 124 9.36 0.34 -0.93
N SER A 125 8.69 -0.81 -0.83
CA SER A 125 8.81 -1.92 -1.77
C SER A 125 7.87 -1.81 -2.97
N GLY A 126 7.02 -0.76 -3.03
CA GLY A 126 6.09 -0.51 -4.12
C GLY A 126 4.73 -1.20 -3.97
N ALA A 127 4.37 -1.71 -2.80
CA ALA A 127 3.02 -2.21 -2.54
C ALA A 127 2.03 -1.04 -2.41
N MET A 128 0.82 -1.17 -2.96
CA MET A 128 -0.11 -0.06 -3.19
C MET A 128 -1.50 -0.30 -2.63
N GLY A 129 -2.08 0.76 -2.07
CA GLY A 129 -3.49 0.87 -1.67
C GLY A 129 -3.85 0.13 -0.39
N LEU A 130 -5.15 -0.01 -0.14
CA LEU A 130 -5.73 -0.53 1.11
C LEU A 130 -5.21 -1.92 1.51
N MET A 131 -5.04 -2.82 0.55
CA MET A 131 -4.58 -4.19 0.75
C MET A 131 -3.14 -4.42 0.24
N GLN A 132 -2.38 -3.36 0.00
CA GLN A 132 -0.96 -3.36 -0.35
C GLN A 132 -0.59 -4.35 -1.46
N LEU A 133 -1.21 -4.19 -2.62
CA LEU A 133 -0.91 -5.03 -3.78
C LEU A 133 0.41 -4.63 -4.43
N MET A 134 1.31 -5.60 -4.59
CA MET A 134 2.51 -5.41 -5.41
C MET A 134 2.13 -5.18 -6.88
N PRO A 135 2.90 -4.38 -7.66
CA PRO A 135 2.57 -4.06 -9.06
C PRO A 135 2.30 -5.29 -9.93
N GLN A 136 3.11 -6.34 -9.79
CA GLN A 136 2.93 -7.58 -10.54
C GLN A 136 1.65 -8.31 -10.13
N THR A 137 1.34 -8.34 -8.84
CA THR A 137 0.11 -8.93 -8.31
C THR A 137 -1.12 -8.17 -8.79
N ALA A 138 -1.11 -6.84 -8.72
CA ALA A 138 -2.19 -5.99 -9.24
C ALA A 138 -2.47 -6.29 -10.73
N LYS A 139 -1.41 -6.39 -11.54
CA LYS A 139 -1.52 -6.74 -12.96
C LYS A 139 -2.14 -8.13 -13.17
N LEU A 140 -1.70 -9.16 -12.45
CA LEU A 140 -2.24 -10.51 -12.53
C LEU A 140 -3.71 -10.59 -12.11
N LEU A 141 -4.13 -9.72 -11.20
CA LEU A 141 -5.50 -9.62 -10.70
C LEU A 141 -6.38 -8.70 -11.56
N SER A 142 -5.84 -8.10 -12.64
CA SER A 142 -6.52 -7.12 -13.50
C SER A 142 -6.97 -5.87 -12.74
N VAL A 143 -6.22 -5.48 -11.70
CA VAL A 143 -6.38 -4.22 -10.97
C VAL A 143 -5.66 -3.14 -11.79
N THR A 144 -6.43 -2.27 -12.44
CA THR A 144 -5.89 -1.22 -13.32
C THR A 144 -5.52 0.04 -12.55
N ASP A 145 -6.20 0.30 -11.44
CA ASP A 145 -5.89 1.37 -10.50
C ASP A 145 -5.83 0.81 -9.08
N PRO A 146 -4.62 0.56 -8.55
CA PRO A 146 -4.44 0.00 -7.21
C PRO A 146 -4.77 0.98 -6.08
N TYR A 147 -5.00 2.26 -6.36
CA TYR A 147 -5.46 3.26 -5.40
C TYR A 147 -6.99 3.44 -5.41
N ASN A 148 -7.68 2.83 -6.37
CA ASN A 148 -9.13 2.75 -6.36
C ASN A 148 -9.59 1.75 -5.28
N ILE A 149 -10.46 2.21 -4.38
CA ILE A 149 -10.92 1.46 -3.20
C ILE A 149 -11.50 0.10 -3.60
N GLU A 150 -12.44 0.10 -4.55
CA GLU A 150 -13.16 -1.10 -4.96
C GLU A 150 -12.25 -2.10 -5.67
N GLN A 151 -11.41 -1.62 -6.59
CA GLN A 151 -10.50 -2.49 -7.34
C GLN A 151 -9.46 -3.12 -6.41
N ASN A 152 -8.90 -2.33 -5.48
CA ASN A 152 -7.88 -2.80 -4.56
C ASN A 152 -8.42 -3.85 -3.60
N ILE A 153 -9.58 -3.59 -2.96
CA ILE A 153 -10.22 -4.53 -2.03
C ILE A 153 -10.66 -5.79 -2.76
N MET A 154 -11.26 -5.66 -3.95
CA MET A 154 -11.67 -6.80 -4.76
C MET A 154 -10.48 -7.67 -5.17
N GLY A 155 -9.41 -7.05 -5.64
CA GLY A 155 -8.17 -7.73 -6.03
C GLY A 155 -7.47 -8.40 -4.85
N GLY A 156 -7.28 -7.67 -3.74
CA GLY A 156 -6.65 -8.18 -2.54
C GLY A 156 -7.41 -9.34 -1.90
N THR A 157 -8.75 -9.25 -1.85
CA THR A 157 -9.61 -10.33 -1.36
C THR A 157 -9.53 -11.56 -2.26
N ARG A 158 -9.53 -11.38 -3.60
CA ARG A 158 -9.31 -12.47 -4.55
C ARG A 158 -7.96 -13.13 -4.34
N TYR A 159 -6.90 -12.35 -4.11
CA TYR A 159 -5.56 -12.88 -3.85
C TYR A 159 -5.51 -13.68 -2.55
N PHE A 160 -6.11 -13.16 -1.48
CA PHE A 160 -6.19 -13.87 -0.20
C PHE A 160 -7.01 -15.17 -0.32
N LYS A 161 -8.16 -15.16 -1.02
CA LYS A 161 -8.95 -16.36 -1.28
C LYS A 161 -8.13 -17.42 -2.02
N ALA A 162 -7.35 -17.02 -3.01
CA ALA A 162 -6.47 -17.95 -3.72
C ALA A 162 -5.41 -18.58 -2.79
N GLN A 163 -4.94 -17.85 -1.76
CA GLN A 163 -4.06 -18.43 -0.75
C GLN A 163 -4.81 -19.38 0.18
N LEU A 164 -6.04 -19.05 0.61
CA LEU A 164 -6.87 -19.96 1.39
C LEU A 164 -7.06 -21.29 0.66
N ASP A 165 -7.37 -21.24 -0.64
CA ASP A 165 -7.57 -22.44 -1.45
C ASP A 165 -6.25 -23.25 -1.65
N ALA A 166 -5.13 -22.54 -1.79
CA ALA A 166 -3.82 -23.16 -1.99
C ALA A 166 -3.24 -23.81 -0.72
N PHE A 167 -3.81 -23.49 0.47
CA PHE A 167 -3.38 -24.00 1.77
C PHE A 167 -4.53 -24.65 2.56
N ASP A 168 -5.46 -25.32 1.85
CA ASP A 168 -6.53 -26.14 2.41
C ASP A 168 -7.39 -25.42 3.46
N GLY A 169 -7.62 -24.12 3.29
CA GLY A 169 -8.41 -23.28 4.19
C GLY A 169 -7.68 -22.83 5.45
N SER A 170 -6.40 -23.17 5.65
CA SER A 170 -5.62 -22.67 6.79
C SER A 170 -5.43 -21.17 6.70
N THR A 171 -6.11 -20.45 7.58
CA THR A 171 -6.05 -18.97 7.64
C THR A 171 -4.63 -18.49 7.92
N GLU A 172 -3.92 -19.12 8.86
CA GLU A 172 -2.56 -18.71 9.22
C GLU A 172 -1.57 -18.89 8.06
N LEU A 173 -1.66 -20.02 7.34
CA LEU A 173 -0.79 -20.28 6.19
C LEU A 173 -1.14 -19.38 5.01
N ALA A 174 -2.44 -19.10 4.80
CA ALA A 174 -2.91 -18.17 3.78
C ALA A 174 -2.42 -16.73 4.05
N LEU A 175 -2.48 -16.26 5.29
CA LEU A 175 -1.95 -14.96 5.70
C LEU A 175 -0.43 -14.91 5.54
N ALA A 176 0.28 -15.96 5.93
CA ALA A 176 1.72 -16.05 5.73
C ALA A 176 2.08 -16.03 4.23
N ALA A 177 1.30 -16.71 3.40
CA ALA A 177 1.48 -16.74 1.95
C ALA A 177 1.13 -15.40 1.30
N TYR A 178 0.13 -14.70 1.80
CA TYR A 178 -0.23 -13.34 1.38
C TYR A 178 0.96 -12.39 1.53
N ASN A 179 1.62 -12.41 2.70
CA ASN A 179 2.73 -11.51 3.03
C ASN A 179 4.07 -11.98 2.46
N ALA A 180 4.45 -13.23 2.72
CA ALA A 180 5.78 -13.75 2.38
C ALA A 180 5.84 -14.48 1.02
N GLY A 181 4.70 -14.67 0.38
CA GLY A 181 4.57 -15.46 -0.85
C GLY A 181 4.39 -16.96 -0.60
N PRO A 182 3.56 -17.65 -1.42
CA PRO A 182 3.23 -19.06 -1.23
C PRO A 182 4.44 -20.00 -1.35
N ASN A 183 5.44 -19.63 -2.16
CA ASN A 183 6.65 -20.43 -2.31
C ASN A 183 7.47 -20.51 -1.01
N ASN A 184 7.53 -19.43 -0.25
CA ASN A 184 8.21 -19.45 1.06
C ASN A 184 7.45 -20.33 2.05
N VAL A 185 6.13 -20.26 2.10
CA VAL A 185 5.32 -21.09 2.99
C VAL A 185 5.51 -22.59 2.66
N ARG A 186 5.51 -22.96 1.39
CA ARG A 186 5.79 -24.35 0.95
C ARG A 186 7.22 -24.77 1.29
N LYS A 187 8.21 -23.92 1.04
CA LYS A 187 9.63 -24.17 1.31
C LYS A 187 9.88 -24.47 2.80
N TYR A 188 9.22 -23.75 3.69
CA TYR A 188 9.39 -23.93 5.13
C TYR A 188 8.38 -24.91 5.77
N GLY A 189 7.43 -25.42 5.00
CA GLY A 189 6.39 -26.30 5.49
C GLY A 189 5.47 -25.65 6.53
N GLY A 190 5.35 -24.33 6.52
CA GLY A 190 4.59 -23.57 7.51
C GLY A 190 4.87 -22.06 7.41
N ILE A 191 4.53 -21.32 8.49
CA ILE A 191 4.85 -19.87 8.56
C ILE A 191 6.37 -19.71 8.50
N PRO A 192 6.90 -18.98 7.50
CA PRO A 192 8.34 -18.77 7.37
C PRO A 192 8.94 -18.14 8.65
N PRO A 193 10.20 -18.46 9.02
CA PRO A 193 10.82 -17.98 10.26
C PRO A 193 11.18 -16.49 10.22
N PHE A 194 10.60 -15.72 9.30
CA PHE A 194 10.79 -14.29 9.20
C PHE A 194 9.95 -13.57 10.25
N ALA A 195 10.55 -12.67 11.04
CA ALA A 195 9.83 -11.90 12.05
C ALA A 195 8.63 -11.15 11.46
N GLN A 196 8.79 -10.59 10.26
CA GLN A 196 7.73 -9.89 9.55
C GLN A 196 6.52 -10.80 9.28
N ALA A 197 6.72 -12.00 8.72
CA ALA A 197 5.63 -12.91 8.40
C ALA A 197 4.90 -13.39 9.67
N LYS A 198 5.64 -13.71 10.74
CA LYS A 198 5.07 -14.12 12.03
C LYS A 198 4.22 -13.01 12.65
N ASN A 199 4.76 -11.77 12.68
CA ASN A 199 4.04 -10.62 13.23
C ASN A 199 2.81 -10.28 12.38
N PHE A 200 2.91 -10.38 11.06
CA PHE A 200 1.79 -10.15 10.14
C PHE A 200 0.61 -11.09 10.46
N VAL A 201 0.88 -12.39 10.53
CA VAL A 201 -0.15 -13.38 10.88
C VAL A 201 -0.74 -13.11 12.26
N LYS A 202 0.11 -12.94 13.28
CA LYS A 202 -0.31 -12.67 14.65
C LYS A 202 -1.23 -11.46 14.73
N ASN A 203 -0.80 -10.32 14.17
CA ASN A 203 -1.54 -9.06 14.25
C ASN A 203 -2.92 -9.16 13.57
N ILE A 204 -2.99 -9.81 12.39
CA ILE A 204 -4.27 -9.95 11.68
C ILE A 204 -5.24 -10.84 12.48
N ILE A 205 -4.78 -11.94 13.05
CA ILE A 205 -5.62 -12.79 13.90
C ILE A 205 -6.11 -12.01 15.13
N GLU A 206 -5.27 -11.18 15.75
CA GLU A 206 -5.67 -10.32 16.86
C GLU A 206 -6.73 -9.31 16.42
N TYR A 207 -6.56 -8.61 15.29
CA TYR A 207 -7.57 -7.69 14.75
C TYR A 207 -8.88 -8.41 14.40
N TYR A 208 -8.80 -9.57 13.77
CA TYR A 208 -9.98 -10.37 13.46
C TYR A 208 -10.78 -10.72 14.73
N ASN A 209 -10.11 -11.20 15.77
CA ASN A 209 -10.75 -11.54 17.04
C ASN A 209 -11.38 -10.32 17.72
N LEU A 210 -10.75 -9.13 17.63
CA LEU A 210 -11.32 -7.88 18.12
C LEU A 210 -12.61 -7.53 17.37
N TYR A 211 -12.64 -7.66 16.05
CA TYR A 211 -13.86 -7.40 15.26
C TYR A 211 -14.98 -8.40 15.56
N VAL A 212 -14.65 -9.68 15.74
CA VAL A 212 -15.63 -10.70 16.14
C VAL A 212 -16.24 -10.40 17.54
N SER A 213 -15.43 -9.92 18.47
CA SER A 213 -15.91 -9.62 19.84
C SER A 213 -16.70 -8.32 19.94
N SER A 214 -16.47 -7.35 19.06
CA SER A 214 -17.17 -6.05 19.06
C SER A 214 -18.59 -6.10 18.49
N GLU A 215 -18.97 -7.19 17.82
CA GLU A 215 -20.29 -7.39 17.22
C GLU A 215 -21.22 -8.29 18.09
N ARG A 216 -20.74 -8.72 19.27
CA ARG A 216 -21.53 -9.46 20.25
C ARG A 216 -22.14 -8.52 21.29
#